data_a85a1f8365454eda6692e4476974f489
#
_entry.id   a85a1f8365454eda6692e4476974f489
#
_cell.length_a   1.000
_cell.length_b   1.000
_cell.length_c   1.000
_cell.angle_alpha   90.00
_cell.angle_beta   90.00
_cell.angle_gamma   90.00
#
_symmetry.space_group_name_H-M   'P 1'
#
loop_
_entity.id
_entity.type
_entity.pdbx_description
1 polymer ?
#
loop_
_entity_poly.entity_id
_entity_poly.type
_entity_poly.pdbx_seq_one_letter_code
_entity_poly.pdbx_strand_id
1 'polypeptide(L)'
;LLSGLLMLPSSAIAAEEFDSFGLVTVLPAEPGDHWVWFAGGGRASLMDAGSAGYLGNVAVGGQALPAFSPDGRFIYMPETFWTRGTRGTRTDIVTVFDASTLLPVDEIAIPAKRAQMLSPIGAVDITDDGKFLAVYNLTPATSLSIIDTAARSLAGEYDIPGCSLVYAAGDRRFVSLCSNGAVLTLSIDDEGRELSKVRQEGFLDPELDPVTERAVRYRDEWLFVSYAGMIHSLDIGANETAFNERWSLFTPEDRADNWHIAGSQHLALDRGNGELFALVHQISSQDEPLSHDGTEVWVYDIAEQRRTRRILLQDPEAGGDTPAGGYKAIMITSGEQPLLLASRAGGGPGPGGGAPEVLVFHARDGSFLHTIKSPPAGALFVPRSDR
;
A
#
# COMPACT_ATOMS: atom_id res chain seq x y z
N LEU A 1 -42.78 44.20 60.81
CA LEU A 1 -42.90 42.94 60.09
C LEU A 1 -42.17 43.05 58.77
N LEU A 2 -40.89 42.60 58.73
CA LEU A 2 -40.05 42.48 57.50
C LEU A 2 -40.22 41.06 56.98
N SER A 3 -40.84 40.89 55.81
CA SER A 3 -40.82 39.63 55.06
C SER A 3 -39.56 39.54 54.22
N GLY A 4 -38.65 38.68 54.61
CA GLY A 4 -37.44 38.34 53.77
C GLY A 4 -37.83 37.32 52.69
N LEU A 5 -37.63 37.71 51.47
CA LEU A 5 -37.76 36.83 50.28
C LEU A 5 -36.49 36.04 50.09
N LEU A 6 -36.53 34.73 50.37
CA LEU A 6 -35.42 33.81 50.03
C LEU A 6 -35.42 33.58 48.53
N MET A 7 -34.38 34.05 47.83
CA MET A 7 -34.08 33.59 46.46
C MET A 7 -33.31 32.28 46.55
N LEU A 8 -33.90 31.22 46.02
CA LEU A 8 -33.21 29.95 45.76
C LEU A 8 -32.32 30.08 44.48
N PRO A 9 -31.11 29.57 44.46
CA PRO A 9 -30.31 29.58 43.26
C PRO A 9 -30.90 28.63 42.21
N SER A 10 -31.21 29.14 41.05
CA SER A 10 -31.56 28.36 39.86
C SER A 10 -30.34 27.60 39.43
N SER A 11 -30.29 26.28 39.64
CA SER A 11 -29.31 25.39 39.06
C SER A 11 -29.56 25.37 37.56
N ALA A 12 -28.71 26.02 36.80
CA ALA A 12 -28.62 25.81 35.35
C ALA A 12 -28.19 24.36 35.12
N ILE A 13 -29.12 23.53 34.68
CA ILE A 13 -28.81 22.23 34.10
C ILE A 13 -28.03 22.56 32.84
N ALA A 14 -26.72 22.23 32.83
CA ALA A 14 -25.94 22.20 31.61
C ALA A 14 -26.68 21.25 30.65
N ALA A 15 -27.14 21.79 29.54
CA ALA A 15 -27.62 20.96 28.45
C ALA A 15 -26.44 20.07 28.05
N GLU A 16 -26.54 18.76 28.29
CA GLU A 16 -25.68 17.80 27.63
C GLU A 16 -25.83 18.09 26.13
N GLU A 17 -24.73 18.49 25.52
CA GLU A 17 -24.63 18.54 24.06
C GLU A 17 -24.93 17.13 23.57
N PHE A 18 -26.12 16.91 23.06
CA PHE A 18 -26.46 15.71 22.32
C PHE A 18 -25.52 15.67 21.15
N ASP A 19 -24.61 14.71 21.19
CA ASP A 19 -23.79 14.35 20.04
C ASP A 19 -24.72 14.11 18.86
N SER A 20 -24.72 15.06 17.90
CA SER A 20 -25.69 15.03 16.83
C SER A 20 -25.27 13.90 15.88
N PHE A 21 -25.96 12.78 15.93
CA PHE A 21 -25.92 11.74 14.93
C PHE A 21 -26.09 12.41 13.55
N GLY A 22 -24.99 12.50 12.78
CA GLY A 22 -25.02 13.07 11.43
C GLY A 22 -24.08 14.26 11.19
N LEU A 23 -23.18 14.62 12.10
CA LEU A 23 -22.09 15.53 11.77
C LEU A 23 -21.10 14.80 10.84
N VAL A 24 -21.06 15.24 9.58
CA VAL A 24 -19.97 14.86 8.68
C VAL A 24 -18.72 15.57 9.19
N THR A 25 -17.81 14.82 9.79
CA THR A 25 -16.50 15.35 10.15
C THR A 25 -15.68 15.44 8.87
N VAL A 26 -15.24 16.63 8.54
CA VAL A 26 -14.32 16.87 7.42
C VAL A 26 -12.90 16.66 7.94
N LEU A 27 -12.16 15.77 7.30
CA LEU A 27 -10.75 15.53 7.60
C LEU A 27 -9.92 16.74 7.15
N PRO A 28 -8.73 16.97 7.74
CA PRO A 28 -7.79 17.95 7.24
C PRO A 28 -7.48 17.75 5.75
N ALA A 29 -7.27 18.85 5.02
CA ALA A 29 -6.94 18.79 3.59
C ALA A 29 -5.59 18.10 3.33
N GLU A 30 -4.64 18.27 4.27
CA GLU A 30 -3.36 17.56 4.24
C GLU A 30 -3.46 16.31 5.11
N PRO A 31 -3.06 15.14 4.57
CA PRO A 31 -3.01 13.91 5.36
C PRO A 31 -2.11 14.07 6.59
N GLY A 32 -2.54 13.51 7.71
CA GLY A 32 -1.69 13.43 8.90
C GLY A 32 -0.51 12.48 8.68
N ASP A 33 0.62 12.78 9.33
CA ASP A 33 1.88 12.03 9.18
C ASP A 33 1.73 10.52 9.44
N HIS A 34 0.85 10.13 10.36
CA HIS A 34 0.67 8.74 10.75
C HIS A 34 -0.60 8.10 10.17
N TRP A 35 -1.19 8.70 9.14
CA TRP A 35 -2.37 8.13 8.50
C TRP A 35 -2.01 6.92 7.66
N VAL A 36 -2.78 5.85 7.85
CA VAL A 36 -2.63 4.60 7.12
C VAL A 36 -3.99 4.08 6.66
N TRP A 37 -4.04 3.64 5.41
CA TRP A 37 -5.20 2.98 4.83
C TRP A 37 -5.03 1.47 4.91
N PHE A 38 -6.09 0.80 5.36
CA PHE A 38 -6.25 -0.64 5.31
C PHE A 38 -7.22 -0.96 4.18
N ALA A 39 -6.73 -1.46 3.06
CA ALA A 39 -7.52 -1.70 1.87
C ALA A 39 -7.70 -3.20 1.61
N GLY A 40 -8.93 -3.66 1.60
CA GLY A 40 -9.28 -5.08 1.47
C GLY A 40 -10.57 -5.30 0.70
N GLY A 41 -11.18 -6.47 0.88
CA GLY A 41 -12.43 -6.80 0.21
C GLY A 41 -13.59 -5.87 0.62
N GLY A 42 -14.13 -5.13 -0.36
CA GLY A 42 -15.33 -4.31 -0.20
C GLY A 42 -15.14 -2.97 0.52
N ARG A 43 -13.94 -2.63 1.03
CA ARG A 43 -13.70 -1.33 1.68
C ARG A 43 -12.23 -0.98 1.82
N ALA A 44 -11.96 0.32 1.95
CA ALA A 44 -10.72 0.84 2.48
C ALA A 44 -11.02 1.69 3.73
N SER A 45 -10.29 1.46 4.81
CA SER A 45 -10.47 2.13 6.11
C SER A 45 -9.24 2.95 6.44
N LEU A 46 -9.44 4.20 6.87
CA LEU A 46 -8.39 5.11 7.28
C LEU A 46 -8.26 5.12 8.80
N MET A 47 -7.03 5.02 9.28
CA MET A 47 -6.68 5.14 10.70
C MET A 47 -5.49 6.07 10.88
N ASP A 48 -5.40 6.68 12.03
CA ASP A 48 -4.18 7.29 12.55
C ASP A 48 -3.42 6.25 13.38
N ALA A 49 -2.26 5.84 12.89
CA ALA A 49 -1.44 4.80 13.53
C ALA A 49 -0.79 5.28 14.83
N GLY A 50 -0.57 6.58 15.01
CA GLY A 50 0.04 7.14 16.21
C GLY A 50 -0.91 7.10 17.41
N SER A 51 -2.19 7.40 17.19
CA SER A 51 -3.24 7.39 18.23
C SER A 51 -4.08 6.12 18.25
N ALA A 52 -3.91 5.21 17.29
CA ALA A 52 -4.81 4.09 17.00
C ALA A 52 -6.25 4.52 16.69
N GLY A 53 -6.45 5.78 16.27
CA GLY A 53 -7.74 6.39 16.00
C GLY A 53 -8.31 5.97 14.66
N TYR A 54 -9.58 5.56 14.63
CA TYR A 54 -10.32 5.33 13.38
C TYR A 54 -10.84 6.67 12.84
N LEU A 55 -10.51 6.97 11.56
CA LEU A 55 -10.84 8.26 10.94
C LEU A 55 -11.98 8.17 9.93
N GLY A 56 -12.16 7.01 9.29
CA GLY A 56 -13.24 6.82 8.35
C GLY A 56 -13.01 5.66 7.39
N ASN A 57 -13.93 5.47 6.44
CA ASN A 57 -13.80 4.46 5.41
C ASN A 57 -14.54 4.84 4.14
N VAL A 58 -14.18 4.18 3.04
CA VAL A 58 -14.92 4.15 1.78
C VAL A 58 -15.35 2.73 1.47
N ALA A 59 -16.60 2.55 1.02
CA ALA A 59 -17.09 1.28 0.49
C ALA A 59 -16.63 1.13 -0.96
N VAL A 60 -16.30 -0.09 -1.37
CA VAL A 60 -15.69 -0.38 -2.67
C VAL A 60 -16.35 -1.59 -3.33
N GLY A 61 -16.62 -1.51 -4.61
CA GLY A 61 -17.08 -2.62 -5.43
C GLY A 61 -15.94 -3.58 -5.81
N GLY A 62 -15.71 -4.61 -4.99
CA GLY A 62 -14.66 -5.61 -5.17
C GLY A 62 -13.48 -5.43 -4.21
N GLN A 63 -12.26 -5.60 -4.71
CA GLN A 63 -11.04 -5.40 -3.92
C GLN A 63 -10.63 -3.92 -3.97
N ALA A 64 -10.41 -3.33 -2.81
CA ALA A 64 -9.93 -1.96 -2.68
C ALA A 64 -8.44 -1.87 -3.03
N LEU A 65 -8.10 -1.01 -3.98
CA LEU A 65 -6.73 -0.68 -4.37
C LEU A 65 -6.67 0.82 -4.63
N PRO A 66 -6.38 1.63 -3.61
CA PRO A 66 -6.35 3.08 -3.75
C PRO A 66 -5.09 3.54 -4.49
N ALA A 67 -5.26 4.51 -5.39
CA ALA A 67 -4.20 5.40 -5.82
C ALA A 67 -4.54 6.81 -5.30
N PHE A 68 -3.54 7.51 -4.80
CA PHE A 68 -3.72 8.84 -4.22
C PHE A 68 -3.19 9.91 -5.17
N SER A 69 -3.95 10.99 -5.35
CA SER A 69 -3.43 12.14 -6.08
C SER A 69 -2.20 12.71 -5.37
N PRO A 70 -1.17 13.20 -6.09
CA PRO A 70 0.04 13.75 -5.47
C PRO A 70 -0.22 14.94 -4.55
N ASP A 71 -1.30 15.69 -4.80
CA ASP A 71 -1.74 16.81 -3.97
C ASP A 71 -2.58 16.40 -2.75
N GLY A 72 -2.79 15.08 -2.54
CA GLY A 72 -3.56 14.53 -1.42
C GLY A 72 -5.08 14.76 -1.48
N ARG A 73 -5.62 15.40 -2.52
CA ARG A 73 -7.03 15.82 -2.58
C ARG A 73 -7.99 14.70 -2.99
N PHE A 74 -7.52 13.74 -3.78
CA PHE A 74 -8.36 12.68 -4.34
C PHE A 74 -7.80 11.29 -4.09
N ILE A 75 -8.74 10.35 -3.93
CA ILE A 75 -8.46 8.92 -3.90
C ILE A 75 -9.14 8.31 -5.12
N TYR A 76 -8.37 7.68 -5.98
CA TYR A 76 -8.86 6.96 -7.14
C TYR A 76 -8.99 5.48 -6.81
N MET A 77 -10.20 4.94 -6.96
CA MET A 77 -10.51 3.57 -6.58
C MET A 77 -11.07 2.81 -7.79
N PRO A 78 -10.31 1.95 -8.45
CA PRO A 78 -10.84 1.08 -9.48
C PRO A 78 -11.80 0.05 -8.89
N GLU A 79 -13.03 0.00 -9.41
CA GLU A 79 -14.12 -0.82 -8.90
C GLU A 79 -14.75 -1.69 -9.97
N THR A 80 -15.41 -2.77 -9.56
CA THR A 80 -16.18 -3.65 -10.43
C THR A 80 -17.52 -3.95 -9.82
N PHE A 81 -18.57 -3.67 -10.58
CA PHE A 81 -19.94 -3.96 -10.20
C PHE A 81 -20.59 -5.00 -11.14
N TRP A 82 -21.46 -5.81 -10.57
CA TRP A 82 -22.24 -6.78 -11.30
C TRP A 82 -23.71 -6.61 -10.95
N THR A 83 -24.59 -6.65 -11.95
CA THR A 83 -26.02 -6.43 -11.72
C THR A 83 -26.68 -7.44 -10.78
N ARG A 84 -26.04 -8.59 -10.52
CA ARG A 84 -26.52 -9.65 -9.62
C ARG A 84 -25.39 -10.17 -8.71
N GLY A 85 -24.78 -9.31 -7.97
CA GLY A 85 -23.69 -9.64 -7.04
C GLY A 85 -22.40 -10.06 -7.76
N THR A 86 -22.26 -11.31 -8.18
CA THR A 86 -21.08 -11.84 -8.88
C THR A 86 -21.35 -12.19 -10.34
N ARG A 87 -22.53 -11.87 -10.89
CA ARG A 87 -22.99 -12.28 -12.23
C ARG A 87 -23.84 -11.19 -12.88
N GLY A 88 -24.05 -11.33 -14.18
CA GLY A 88 -24.87 -10.43 -15.00
C GLY A 88 -24.01 -9.49 -15.82
N THR A 89 -24.49 -8.25 -16.02
CA THR A 89 -23.70 -7.24 -16.70
C THR A 89 -22.61 -6.71 -15.76
N ARG A 90 -21.37 -6.70 -16.26
CA ARG A 90 -20.21 -6.17 -15.56
C ARG A 90 -20.01 -4.71 -15.94
N THR A 91 -19.75 -3.88 -14.95
CA THR A 91 -19.34 -2.47 -15.12
C THR A 91 -18.07 -2.25 -14.32
N ASP A 92 -17.03 -1.76 -14.98
CA ASP A 92 -15.79 -1.35 -14.33
C ASP A 92 -15.70 0.18 -14.39
N ILE A 93 -15.36 0.79 -13.28
CA ILE A 93 -15.20 2.24 -13.15
C ILE A 93 -13.98 2.56 -12.31
N VAL A 94 -13.54 3.80 -12.34
CA VAL A 94 -12.69 4.40 -11.32
C VAL A 94 -13.54 5.43 -10.59
N THR A 95 -13.86 5.14 -9.34
CA THR A 95 -14.53 6.11 -8.46
C THR A 95 -13.50 7.09 -7.92
N VAL A 96 -13.83 8.37 -8.00
CA VAL A 96 -13.02 9.47 -7.46
C VAL A 96 -13.64 9.90 -6.14
N PHE A 97 -12.92 9.69 -5.05
CA PHE A 97 -13.33 10.16 -3.72
C PHE A 97 -12.57 11.44 -3.38
N ASP A 98 -13.28 12.39 -2.77
CA ASP A 98 -12.66 13.51 -2.08
C ASP A 98 -12.02 13.01 -0.78
N ALA A 99 -10.73 13.24 -0.60
CA ALA A 99 -9.95 12.68 0.51
C ALA A 99 -10.31 13.30 1.87
N SER A 100 -10.91 14.49 1.88
CA SER A 100 -11.31 15.16 3.12
C SER A 100 -12.69 14.75 3.64
N THR A 101 -13.62 14.47 2.73
CA THR A 101 -14.98 14.07 3.07
C THR A 101 -15.23 12.58 2.96
N LEU A 102 -14.33 11.85 2.28
CA LEU A 102 -14.46 10.43 1.93
C LEU A 102 -15.73 10.12 1.10
N LEU A 103 -16.30 11.13 0.46
CA LEU A 103 -17.47 10.98 -0.40
C LEU A 103 -17.04 10.83 -1.86
N PRO A 104 -17.75 9.99 -2.65
CA PRO A 104 -17.53 9.92 -4.07
C PRO A 104 -17.94 11.24 -4.73
N VAL A 105 -17.09 11.77 -5.59
CA VAL A 105 -17.33 13.03 -6.32
C VAL A 105 -17.47 12.81 -7.82
N ASP A 106 -17.02 11.65 -8.33
CA ASP A 106 -17.20 11.26 -9.72
C ASP A 106 -16.97 9.77 -9.94
N GLU A 107 -17.41 9.26 -11.12
CA GLU A 107 -17.20 7.90 -11.59
C GLU A 107 -16.74 7.93 -13.05
N ILE A 108 -15.58 7.35 -13.32
CA ILE A 108 -14.98 7.30 -14.66
C ILE A 108 -15.15 5.89 -15.21
N ALA A 109 -15.93 5.73 -16.27
CA ALA A 109 -16.14 4.44 -16.91
C ALA A 109 -14.86 3.95 -17.60
N ILE A 110 -14.48 2.68 -17.36
CA ILE A 110 -13.37 2.01 -18.01
C ILE A 110 -13.84 0.69 -18.65
N PRO A 111 -13.07 0.10 -19.59
CA PRO A 111 -13.40 -1.21 -20.15
C PRO A 111 -13.57 -2.28 -19.06
N ALA A 112 -14.57 -3.15 -19.21
CA ALA A 112 -14.88 -4.21 -18.22
C ALA A 112 -13.86 -5.37 -18.28
N LYS A 113 -12.58 -5.06 -18.02
CA LYS A 113 -11.41 -5.94 -18.20
C LYS A 113 -10.46 -6.01 -17.00
N ARG A 114 -10.61 -5.12 -16.01
CA ARG A 114 -9.67 -5.02 -14.90
C ARG A 114 -9.50 -6.36 -14.14
N ALA A 115 -8.34 -6.56 -13.54
CA ALA A 115 -8.09 -7.66 -12.63
C ALA A 115 -8.94 -7.48 -11.36
N GLN A 116 -9.98 -8.30 -11.21
CA GLN A 116 -11.01 -8.13 -10.17
C GLN A 116 -10.78 -9.00 -8.94
N MET A 117 -10.44 -10.28 -9.15
CA MET A 117 -10.31 -11.27 -8.07
C MET A 117 -8.87 -11.37 -7.56
N LEU A 118 -7.92 -11.22 -8.46
CA LEU A 118 -6.51 -11.07 -8.13
C LEU A 118 -6.20 -9.59 -8.25
N SER A 119 -6.15 -8.91 -7.13
CA SER A 119 -5.89 -7.48 -7.07
C SER A 119 -4.53 -7.25 -6.39
N PRO A 120 -3.43 -7.49 -7.10
CA PRO A 120 -2.11 -7.19 -6.59
C PRO A 120 -1.92 -5.68 -6.43
N ILE A 121 -1.09 -5.26 -5.50
CA ILE A 121 -0.86 -3.83 -5.19
C ILE A 121 -0.47 -3.03 -6.43
N GLY A 122 0.28 -3.61 -7.36
CA GLY A 122 0.66 -2.97 -8.63
C GLY A 122 -0.43 -2.96 -9.72
N ALA A 123 -1.72 -3.15 -9.41
CA ALA A 123 -2.79 -3.12 -10.42
C ALA A 123 -3.27 -1.71 -10.76
N VAL A 124 -2.81 -0.68 -10.05
CA VAL A 124 -3.11 0.72 -10.30
C VAL A 124 -1.94 1.58 -9.87
N ASP A 125 -1.60 2.59 -10.66
CA ASP A 125 -0.65 3.63 -10.26
C ASP A 125 -0.94 4.94 -11.01
N ILE A 126 -0.42 6.06 -10.50
CA ILE A 126 -0.64 7.40 -11.01
C ILE A 126 0.69 8.10 -11.30
N THR A 127 0.76 8.88 -12.39
CA THR A 127 1.94 9.66 -12.76
C THR A 127 2.35 10.68 -11.68
N ASP A 128 3.58 11.14 -11.72
CA ASP A 128 4.15 12.01 -10.70
C ASP A 128 3.45 13.37 -10.63
N ASP A 129 3.03 13.90 -11.78
CA ASP A 129 2.21 15.12 -11.88
C ASP A 129 0.71 14.87 -11.58
N GLY A 130 0.32 13.62 -11.34
CA GLY A 130 -1.07 13.23 -11.07
C GLY A 130 -2.01 13.29 -12.27
N LYS A 131 -1.51 13.59 -13.48
CA LYS A 131 -2.36 13.79 -14.66
C LYS A 131 -2.95 12.50 -15.20
N PHE A 132 -2.20 11.40 -15.17
CA PHE A 132 -2.65 10.13 -15.70
C PHE A 132 -2.63 9.02 -14.66
N LEU A 133 -3.76 8.34 -14.53
CA LEU A 133 -3.91 7.11 -13.76
C LEU A 133 -3.92 5.92 -14.73
N ALA A 134 -3.17 4.88 -14.42
CA ALA A 134 -3.20 3.62 -15.17
C ALA A 134 -3.84 2.51 -14.34
N VAL A 135 -4.75 1.76 -14.95
CA VAL A 135 -5.41 0.58 -14.34
C VAL A 135 -5.06 -0.65 -15.17
N TYR A 136 -4.55 -1.68 -14.51
CA TYR A 136 -4.19 -2.95 -15.12
C TYR A 136 -5.44 -3.81 -15.42
N ASN A 137 -5.50 -4.29 -16.65
CA ASN A 137 -6.52 -5.18 -17.16
C ASN A 137 -5.95 -6.59 -17.40
N LEU A 138 -6.72 -7.61 -17.06
CA LEU A 138 -6.29 -9.01 -17.17
C LEU A 138 -6.99 -9.77 -18.31
N THR A 139 -8.23 -9.43 -18.63
CA THR A 139 -9.06 -10.23 -19.53
C THR A 139 -9.66 -9.40 -20.69
N PRO A 140 -9.77 -9.96 -21.91
CA PRO A 140 -9.30 -11.28 -22.35
C PRO A 140 -7.78 -11.34 -22.62
N ALA A 141 -7.14 -10.17 -22.70
CA ALA A 141 -5.69 -9.99 -22.81
C ALA A 141 -5.25 -8.88 -21.86
N THR A 142 -3.97 -8.88 -21.48
CA THR A 142 -3.40 -7.87 -20.58
C THR A 142 -3.27 -6.53 -21.29
N SER A 143 -3.77 -5.47 -20.66
CA SER A 143 -3.69 -4.08 -21.15
C SER A 143 -3.67 -3.09 -19.98
N LEU A 144 -3.38 -1.83 -20.28
CA LEU A 144 -3.51 -0.71 -19.37
C LEU A 144 -4.61 0.23 -19.85
N SER A 145 -5.59 0.54 -18.99
CA SER A 145 -6.50 1.66 -19.19
C SER A 145 -5.86 2.92 -18.65
N ILE A 146 -5.65 3.92 -19.49
CA ILE A 146 -5.07 5.22 -19.11
C ILE A 146 -6.20 6.22 -18.96
N ILE A 147 -6.30 6.84 -17.81
CA ILE A 147 -7.33 7.79 -17.42
C ILE A 147 -6.70 9.17 -17.25
N ASP A 148 -7.25 10.19 -17.92
CA ASP A 148 -6.96 11.59 -17.63
C ASP A 148 -7.76 11.99 -16.39
N THR A 149 -7.05 12.29 -15.31
CA THR A 149 -7.65 12.57 -14.00
C THR A 149 -8.33 13.94 -13.95
N ALA A 150 -7.82 14.91 -14.72
CA ALA A 150 -8.38 16.25 -14.78
C ALA A 150 -9.64 16.28 -15.68
N ALA A 151 -9.59 15.60 -16.84
CA ALA A 151 -10.74 15.46 -17.72
C ALA A 151 -11.77 14.44 -17.20
N ARG A 152 -11.41 13.63 -16.20
CA ARG A 152 -12.21 12.53 -15.62
C ARG A 152 -12.75 11.60 -16.70
N SER A 153 -11.88 11.15 -17.58
CA SER A 153 -12.25 10.33 -18.71
C SER A 153 -11.15 9.34 -19.11
N LEU A 154 -11.56 8.25 -19.75
CA LEU A 154 -10.62 7.31 -20.36
C LEU A 154 -9.88 8.01 -21.51
N ALA A 155 -8.55 8.12 -21.42
CA ALA A 155 -7.72 8.65 -22.49
C ALA A 155 -7.37 7.58 -23.54
N GLY A 156 -7.15 6.33 -23.11
CA GLY A 156 -6.87 5.22 -24.00
C GLY A 156 -6.76 3.88 -23.30
N GLU A 157 -6.69 2.81 -24.11
CA GLU A 157 -6.38 1.45 -23.64
C GLU A 157 -5.24 0.90 -24.50
N TYR A 158 -4.21 0.36 -23.87
CA TYR A 158 -2.98 -0.10 -24.55
C TYR A 158 -2.61 -1.50 -24.13
N ASP A 159 -2.51 -2.40 -25.11
CA ASP A 159 -2.15 -3.80 -24.89
C ASP A 159 -0.70 -3.92 -24.40
N ILE A 160 -0.50 -4.79 -23.39
CA ILE A 160 0.82 -5.15 -22.83
C ILE A 160 1.01 -6.67 -22.82
N PRO A 161 0.99 -7.33 -24.00
CA PRO A 161 0.94 -8.78 -24.08
C PRO A 161 2.13 -9.44 -23.40
N GLY A 162 1.83 -10.43 -22.52
CA GLY A 162 2.84 -11.14 -21.75
C GLY A 162 3.45 -10.36 -20.58
N CYS A 163 2.96 -9.15 -20.32
CA CYS A 163 3.36 -8.34 -19.17
C CYS A 163 2.16 -8.10 -18.24
N SER A 164 2.44 -7.71 -17.01
CA SER A 164 1.44 -7.53 -15.97
C SER A 164 1.80 -6.37 -15.07
N LEU A 165 0.76 -5.86 -14.39
CA LEU A 165 0.85 -4.78 -13.42
C LEU A 165 1.30 -3.46 -14.04
N VAL A 166 1.33 -2.43 -13.21
CA VAL A 166 1.71 -1.08 -13.63
C VAL A 166 2.42 -0.33 -12.53
N TYR A 167 3.50 0.33 -12.89
CA TYR A 167 4.30 1.18 -12.03
C TYR A 167 4.58 2.49 -12.76
N ALA A 168 4.23 3.62 -12.17
CA ALA A 168 4.46 4.92 -12.78
C ALA A 168 5.96 5.25 -12.88
N ALA A 169 6.36 5.84 -14.00
CA ALA A 169 7.75 6.16 -14.32
C ALA A 169 7.85 7.63 -14.78
N GLY A 170 7.65 8.57 -13.84
CA GLY A 170 7.56 10.00 -14.12
C GLY A 170 6.18 10.41 -14.62
N ASP A 171 6.11 11.47 -15.41
CA ASP A 171 4.86 12.14 -15.79
C ASP A 171 4.15 11.50 -16.98
N ARG A 172 4.86 10.77 -17.84
CA ARG A 172 4.31 10.30 -19.13
C ARG A 172 4.72 8.87 -19.44
N ARG A 173 5.09 8.10 -18.44
CA ARG A 173 5.50 6.71 -18.64
C ARG A 173 4.92 5.79 -17.58
N PHE A 174 4.69 4.56 -18.01
CA PHE A 174 4.32 3.44 -17.14
C PHE A 174 5.17 2.23 -17.51
N VAL A 175 5.58 1.47 -16.50
CA VAL A 175 6.31 0.23 -16.68
C VAL A 175 5.49 -0.96 -16.22
N SER A 176 5.70 -2.12 -16.86
CA SER A 176 5.08 -3.40 -16.51
C SER A 176 6.13 -4.50 -16.54
N LEU A 177 6.00 -5.48 -15.64
CA LEU A 177 6.86 -6.66 -15.59
C LEU A 177 6.35 -7.71 -16.56
N CYS A 178 7.24 -8.34 -17.32
CA CYS A 178 6.89 -9.36 -18.29
C CYS A 178 7.28 -10.76 -17.80
N SER A 179 6.53 -11.78 -18.22
CA SER A 179 6.69 -13.17 -17.79
C SER A 179 8.06 -13.79 -18.15
N ASN A 180 8.76 -13.21 -19.11
CA ASN A 180 10.13 -13.62 -19.49
C ASN A 180 11.23 -12.83 -18.76
N GLY A 181 10.87 -12.02 -17.77
CA GLY A 181 11.82 -11.20 -17.01
C GLY A 181 12.21 -9.88 -17.66
N ALA A 182 11.56 -9.50 -18.76
CA ALA A 182 11.70 -8.19 -19.36
C ALA A 182 10.85 -7.14 -18.62
N VAL A 183 11.17 -5.87 -18.89
CA VAL A 183 10.35 -4.71 -18.52
C VAL A 183 9.78 -4.08 -19.79
N LEU A 184 8.47 -3.81 -19.82
CA LEU A 184 7.84 -3.07 -20.89
C LEU A 184 7.56 -1.65 -20.41
N THR A 185 8.05 -0.65 -21.12
CA THR A 185 7.77 0.77 -20.88
C THR A 185 6.80 1.28 -21.93
N LEU A 186 5.63 1.74 -21.48
CA LEU A 186 4.66 2.49 -22.27
C LEU A 186 4.90 3.99 -22.05
N SER A 187 5.17 4.73 -23.10
CA SER A 187 5.24 6.20 -23.10
C SER A 187 4.01 6.79 -23.77
N ILE A 188 3.47 7.85 -23.18
CA ILE A 188 2.27 8.55 -23.64
C ILE A 188 2.54 10.04 -23.83
N ASP A 189 1.73 10.70 -24.66
CA ASP A 189 1.74 12.15 -24.84
C ASP A 189 0.88 12.89 -23.79
N ASP A 190 0.75 14.19 -23.94
CA ASP A 190 -0.04 15.04 -23.04
C ASP A 190 -1.54 14.81 -23.12
N GLU A 191 -2.02 14.11 -24.13
CA GLU A 191 -3.40 13.67 -24.30
C GLU A 191 -3.61 12.20 -23.89
N GLY A 192 -2.57 11.54 -23.37
CA GLY A 192 -2.60 10.14 -22.96
C GLY A 192 -2.52 9.13 -24.10
N ARG A 193 -2.18 9.55 -25.34
CA ARG A 193 -2.03 8.66 -26.50
C ARG A 193 -0.65 7.99 -26.49
N GLU A 194 -0.59 6.75 -26.91
CA GLU A 194 0.67 6.01 -27.01
C GLU A 194 1.65 6.72 -27.96
N LEU A 195 2.83 7.03 -27.45
CA LEU A 195 3.97 7.49 -28.22
C LEU A 195 4.90 6.32 -28.59
N SER A 196 5.16 5.45 -27.63
CA SER A 196 6.02 4.29 -27.84
C SER A 196 5.75 3.18 -26.82
N LYS A 197 6.07 1.96 -27.21
CA LYS A 197 6.19 0.79 -26.34
C LYS A 197 7.56 0.15 -26.53
N VAL A 198 8.37 0.13 -25.50
CA VAL A 198 9.72 -0.43 -25.52
C VAL A 198 9.80 -1.59 -24.55
N ARG A 199 10.25 -2.75 -25.03
CA ARG A 199 10.52 -3.91 -24.18
C ARG A 199 12.03 -4.05 -24.02
N GLN A 200 12.48 -4.10 -22.76
CA GLN A 200 13.88 -4.23 -22.39
C GLN A 200 14.08 -5.55 -21.66
N GLU A 201 14.93 -6.41 -22.21
CA GLU A 201 15.21 -7.75 -21.68
C GLU A 201 16.28 -7.70 -20.57
N GLY A 202 16.28 -8.74 -19.72
CA GLY A 202 17.38 -8.98 -18.77
C GLY A 202 17.23 -8.29 -17.42
N PHE A 203 16.05 -7.81 -17.07
CA PHE A 203 15.81 -7.26 -15.74
C PHE A 203 15.90 -8.34 -14.66
N LEU A 204 15.28 -9.48 -14.88
CA LEU A 204 15.29 -10.62 -13.95
C LEU A 204 15.25 -11.94 -14.72
N ASP A 205 15.54 -13.03 -14.03
CA ASP A 205 15.32 -14.40 -14.51
C ASP A 205 14.20 -15.05 -13.67
N PRO A 206 12.95 -15.11 -14.19
CA PRO A 206 11.82 -15.57 -13.41
C PRO A 206 11.83 -17.08 -13.14
N GLU A 207 12.65 -17.87 -13.85
CA GLU A 207 12.78 -19.31 -13.62
C GLU A 207 13.79 -19.61 -12.49
N LEU A 208 14.81 -18.78 -12.33
CA LEU A 208 15.83 -18.97 -11.31
C LEU A 208 15.48 -18.27 -9.99
N ASP A 209 15.06 -16.99 -10.07
CA ASP A 209 14.78 -16.18 -8.88
C ASP A 209 13.73 -15.11 -9.20
N PRO A 210 12.44 -15.47 -9.16
CA PRO A 210 11.36 -14.54 -9.47
C PRO A 210 11.29 -13.41 -8.44
N VAL A 211 10.96 -12.21 -8.89
CA VAL A 211 10.66 -11.09 -8.00
C VAL A 211 9.20 -11.15 -7.53
N THR A 212 8.95 -10.53 -6.40
CA THR A 212 7.59 -10.25 -5.96
C THR A 212 7.06 -8.99 -6.66
N GLU A 213 5.76 -8.92 -6.89
CA GLU A 213 5.12 -7.76 -7.50
C GLU A 213 5.04 -6.54 -6.56
N ARG A 214 5.49 -6.66 -5.32
CA ARG A 214 5.33 -5.64 -4.29
C ARG A 214 6.56 -4.77 -4.16
N ALA A 215 6.76 -3.98 -5.20
CA ALA A 215 7.84 -3.01 -5.25
C ALA A 215 7.55 -1.78 -4.37
N VAL A 216 8.64 -1.11 -4.00
CA VAL A 216 8.59 0.20 -3.37
C VAL A 216 9.39 1.19 -4.21
N ARG A 217 8.93 2.45 -4.23
CA ARG A 217 9.60 3.50 -5.02
C ARG A 217 10.40 4.42 -4.10
N TYR A 218 11.70 4.50 -4.36
CA TYR A 218 12.60 5.45 -3.73
C TYR A 218 13.15 6.42 -4.77
N ARG A 219 12.72 7.69 -4.72
CA ARG A 219 13.06 8.72 -5.72
C ARG A 219 12.71 8.24 -7.14
N ASP A 220 13.71 8.20 -8.01
CA ASP A 220 13.59 7.78 -9.40
C ASP A 220 13.90 6.28 -9.60
N GLU A 221 13.72 5.46 -8.57
CA GLU A 221 13.95 4.01 -8.65
C GLU A 221 12.78 3.21 -8.09
N TRP A 222 12.38 2.16 -8.84
CA TRP A 222 11.56 1.10 -8.32
C TRP A 222 12.43 -0.04 -7.81
N LEU A 223 12.28 -0.41 -6.54
CA LEU A 223 12.99 -1.50 -5.89
C LEU A 223 12.09 -2.71 -5.78
N PHE A 224 12.46 -3.79 -6.45
CA PHE A 224 11.81 -5.09 -6.41
C PHE A 224 12.68 -6.06 -5.62
N VAL A 225 12.07 -6.92 -4.82
CA VAL A 225 12.80 -7.98 -4.13
C VAL A 225 12.44 -9.35 -4.70
N SER A 226 13.46 -10.18 -4.94
CA SER A 226 13.27 -11.57 -5.32
C SER A 226 13.09 -12.48 -4.10
N TYR A 227 12.65 -13.72 -4.33
CA TYR A 227 12.53 -14.72 -3.25
C TYR A 227 13.87 -15.06 -2.60
N ALA A 228 14.96 -14.99 -3.34
CA ALA A 228 16.32 -15.15 -2.78
C ALA A 228 16.82 -13.90 -2.03
N GLY A 229 16.02 -12.83 -1.95
CA GLY A 229 16.35 -11.59 -1.26
C GLY A 229 17.31 -10.69 -2.04
N MET A 230 17.32 -10.80 -3.37
CA MET A 230 18.02 -9.84 -4.22
C MET A 230 17.16 -8.64 -4.51
N ILE A 231 17.70 -7.46 -4.35
CA ILE A 231 17.07 -6.21 -4.78
C ILE A 231 17.43 -5.96 -6.24
N HIS A 232 16.39 -5.84 -7.07
CA HIS A 232 16.45 -5.43 -8.45
C HIS A 232 15.95 -4.00 -8.54
N SER A 233 16.78 -3.07 -8.98
CA SER A 233 16.44 -1.66 -9.10
C SER A 233 16.22 -1.27 -10.54
N LEU A 234 15.09 -0.63 -10.81
CA LEU A 234 14.71 -0.07 -12.10
C LEU A 234 14.77 1.45 -12.01
N ASP A 235 15.78 2.05 -12.63
CA ASP A 235 15.90 3.51 -12.76
C ASP A 235 14.89 4.03 -13.78
N ILE A 236 14.11 5.03 -13.37
CA ILE A 236 13.04 5.67 -14.15
C ILE A 236 13.28 7.19 -14.32
N GLY A 237 14.38 7.73 -13.81
CA GLY A 237 14.68 9.17 -13.80
C GLY A 237 15.02 9.75 -15.16
N ALA A 238 15.63 8.97 -16.06
CA ALA A 238 15.96 9.40 -17.41
C ALA A 238 14.77 9.23 -18.38
N ASN A 239 14.93 9.65 -19.64
CA ASN A 239 13.91 9.42 -20.67
C ASN A 239 13.68 7.94 -21.00
N GLU A 240 14.62 7.08 -20.64
CA GLU A 240 14.57 5.62 -20.80
C GLU A 240 14.78 4.96 -19.44
N THR A 241 14.15 3.82 -19.22
CA THR A 241 14.39 2.99 -18.04
C THR A 241 15.74 2.31 -18.12
N ALA A 242 16.43 2.17 -16.99
CA ALA A 242 17.70 1.46 -16.89
C ALA A 242 17.69 0.48 -15.70
N PHE A 243 18.50 -0.56 -15.78
CA PHE A 243 18.67 -1.56 -14.73
C PHE A 243 19.94 -1.26 -13.94
N ASN A 244 19.80 -1.02 -12.65
CA ASN A 244 20.95 -0.80 -11.78
C ASN A 244 21.57 -2.15 -11.33
N GLU A 245 22.76 -2.09 -10.75
CA GLU A 245 23.40 -3.25 -10.18
C GLU A 245 22.56 -3.83 -9.04
N ARG A 246 22.38 -5.15 -9.07
CA ARG A 246 21.62 -5.88 -8.05
C ARG A 246 22.45 -6.04 -6.79
N TRP A 247 21.79 -5.94 -5.63
CA TRP A 247 22.43 -6.19 -4.35
C TRP A 247 21.57 -7.12 -3.46
N SER A 248 22.18 -7.73 -2.46
CA SER A 248 21.53 -8.72 -1.63
C SER A 248 21.17 -8.17 -0.26
N LEU A 249 19.95 -8.46 0.19
CA LEU A 249 19.52 -8.24 1.58
C LEU A 249 20.26 -9.18 2.54
N PHE A 250 20.63 -10.39 2.10
CA PHE A 250 21.20 -11.42 2.96
C PHE A 250 22.69 -11.60 2.70
N THR A 251 23.47 -11.63 3.79
CA THR A 251 24.85 -12.04 3.76
C THR A 251 24.96 -13.56 3.54
N PRO A 252 26.15 -14.11 3.23
CA PRO A 252 26.34 -15.57 3.18
C PRO A 252 25.96 -16.27 4.48
N GLU A 253 26.22 -15.64 5.63
CA GLU A 253 25.87 -16.15 6.95
C GLU A 253 24.36 -16.17 7.17
N ASP A 254 23.66 -15.09 6.81
CA ASP A 254 22.19 -15.04 6.88
C ASP A 254 21.55 -16.16 6.06
N ARG A 255 22.11 -16.44 4.87
CA ARG A 255 21.63 -17.54 4.00
C ARG A 255 21.91 -18.91 4.61
N ALA A 256 23.09 -19.09 5.23
CA ALA A 256 23.43 -20.34 5.93
C ALA A 256 22.49 -20.58 7.13
N ASP A 257 22.01 -19.51 7.75
CA ASP A 257 21.04 -19.52 8.84
C ASP A 257 19.58 -19.59 8.35
N ASN A 258 19.35 -19.78 7.04
CA ASN A 258 18.02 -19.90 6.41
C ASN A 258 17.10 -18.68 6.60
N TRP A 259 17.65 -17.47 6.51
CA TRP A 259 16.85 -16.25 6.48
C TRP A 259 16.26 -15.99 5.08
N HIS A 260 14.97 -15.64 5.03
CA HIS A 260 14.22 -15.38 3.81
C HIS A 260 13.30 -14.18 3.94
N ILE A 261 12.88 -13.63 2.79
CA ILE A 261 11.79 -12.66 2.72
C ILE A 261 10.49 -13.30 3.18
N ALA A 262 9.70 -12.56 3.91
CA ALA A 262 8.46 -13.01 4.54
C ALA A 262 7.26 -12.15 4.19
N GLY A 263 6.09 -12.71 4.42
CA GLY A 263 4.83 -12.02 4.29
C GLY A 263 4.41 -11.76 2.84
N SER A 264 3.35 -10.99 2.70
CA SER A 264 2.77 -10.62 1.40
C SER A 264 2.98 -9.14 1.04
N GLN A 265 3.32 -8.28 1.99
CA GLN A 265 3.73 -6.88 1.80
C GLN A 265 5.00 -6.65 2.60
N HIS A 266 6.11 -7.08 2.04
CA HIS A 266 7.37 -7.31 2.73
C HIS A 266 8.36 -6.16 2.64
N LEU A 267 8.13 -5.15 1.83
CA LEU A 267 8.97 -3.97 1.73
C LEU A 267 8.22 -2.71 2.14
N ALA A 268 8.91 -1.82 2.85
CA ALA A 268 8.46 -0.47 3.15
C ALA A 268 9.66 0.49 3.14
N LEU A 269 9.40 1.79 3.00
CA LEU A 269 10.45 2.81 2.89
C LEU A 269 10.25 3.94 3.89
N ASP A 270 11.32 4.30 4.58
CA ASP A 270 11.50 5.65 5.12
C ASP A 270 12.24 6.49 4.07
N ARG A 271 11.45 7.24 3.28
CA ARG A 271 12.00 8.06 2.18
C ARG A 271 12.86 9.20 2.68
N GLY A 272 12.51 9.77 3.83
CA GLY A 272 13.23 10.90 4.42
C GLY A 272 14.66 10.52 4.82
N ASN A 273 14.85 9.32 5.31
CA ASN A 273 16.16 8.82 5.75
C ASN A 273 16.84 7.89 4.73
N GLY A 274 16.19 7.53 3.62
CA GLY A 274 16.75 6.62 2.63
C GLY A 274 16.92 5.19 3.15
N GLU A 275 15.98 4.73 3.98
CA GLU A 275 16.03 3.41 4.59
C GLU A 275 14.97 2.48 4.00
N LEU A 276 15.41 1.28 3.61
CA LEU A 276 14.55 0.18 3.19
C LEU A 276 14.31 -0.77 4.36
N PHE A 277 13.04 -1.05 4.63
CA PHE A 277 12.59 -2.01 5.63
C PHE A 277 12.14 -3.28 4.92
N ALA A 278 12.63 -4.43 5.35
CA ALA A 278 12.28 -5.73 4.79
C ALA A 278 11.76 -6.67 5.89
N LEU A 279 10.56 -7.21 5.68
CA LEU A 279 9.97 -8.23 6.55
C LEU A 279 10.61 -9.58 6.25
N VAL A 280 11.15 -10.22 7.27
CA VAL A 280 11.92 -11.47 7.12
C VAL A 280 11.54 -12.49 8.18
N HIS A 281 11.88 -13.75 7.90
CA HIS A 281 11.80 -14.84 8.86
C HIS A 281 12.94 -15.84 8.66
N GLN A 282 13.17 -16.65 9.67
CA GLN A 282 14.12 -17.76 9.63
C GLN A 282 13.36 -19.08 9.42
N ILE A 283 13.65 -19.79 8.35
CA ILE A 283 13.02 -21.09 8.07
C ILE A 283 13.64 -22.17 8.95
N SER A 284 12.78 -22.89 9.68
CA SER A 284 13.22 -23.97 10.59
C SER A 284 13.33 -25.34 9.91
N SER A 285 12.65 -25.53 8.75
CA SER A 285 12.70 -26.76 7.97
C SER A 285 12.69 -26.49 6.47
N GLN A 286 13.25 -27.40 5.66
CA GLN A 286 13.30 -27.25 4.19
C GLN A 286 11.94 -27.42 3.51
N ASP A 287 10.92 -27.88 4.24
CA ASP A 287 9.58 -28.16 3.71
C ASP A 287 8.59 -27.00 3.94
N GLU A 288 9.06 -25.87 4.44
CA GLU A 288 8.21 -24.70 4.68
C GLU A 288 7.89 -23.95 3.38
N PRO A 289 6.62 -23.52 3.16
CA PRO A 289 6.24 -22.75 1.96
C PRO A 289 6.99 -21.41 1.89
N LEU A 290 7.28 -20.93 0.68
CA LEU A 290 7.99 -19.68 0.42
C LEU A 290 7.26 -18.41 0.90
N SER A 291 5.97 -18.52 1.31
CA SER A 291 5.18 -17.38 1.82
C SER A 291 4.93 -17.51 3.32
N HIS A 292 6.00 -17.48 4.12
CA HIS A 292 5.88 -17.47 5.57
C HIS A 292 5.59 -16.08 6.12
N ASP A 293 4.97 -16.08 7.29
CA ASP A 293 4.73 -14.89 8.07
C ASP A 293 6.05 -14.40 8.70
N GLY A 294 6.26 -13.08 8.71
CA GLY A 294 7.49 -12.50 9.22
C GLY A 294 7.58 -12.49 10.74
N THR A 295 8.81 -12.50 11.24
CA THR A 295 9.14 -12.42 12.66
C THR A 295 10.01 -11.22 13.00
N GLU A 296 10.73 -10.70 12.00
CA GLU A 296 11.61 -9.54 12.15
C GLU A 296 11.46 -8.58 10.98
N VAL A 297 11.81 -7.33 11.20
CA VAL A 297 12.05 -6.34 10.15
C VAL A 297 13.52 -5.96 10.16
N TRP A 298 14.17 -6.13 9.02
CA TRP A 298 15.55 -5.72 8.82
C TRP A 298 15.60 -4.41 8.06
N VAL A 299 16.45 -3.50 8.51
CA VAL A 299 16.54 -2.14 7.96
C VAL A 299 17.88 -1.95 7.28
N TYR A 300 17.83 -1.38 6.08
CA TYR A 300 18.98 -1.18 5.20
C TYR A 300 19.11 0.29 4.82
N ASP A 301 20.34 0.80 4.85
CA ASP A 301 20.68 2.03 4.15
C ASP A 301 20.72 1.73 2.64
N ILE A 302 19.91 2.43 1.85
CA ILE A 302 19.79 2.20 0.40
C ILE A 302 21.07 2.62 -0.33
N ALA A 303 21.68 3.75 0.07
CA ALA A 303 22.87 4.27 -0.59
C ALA A 303 24.10 3.38 -0.33
N GLU A 304 24.22 2.86 0.91
CA GLU A 304 25.32 1.97 1.28
C GLU A 304 25.01 0.49 1.02
N GLN A 305 23.75 0.16 0.66
CA GLN A 305 23.28 -1.22 0.40
C GLN A 305 23.62 -2.17 1.56
N ARG A 306 23.53 -1.67 2.79
CA ARG A 306 23.98 -2.34 4.00
C ARG A 306 22.90 -2.35 5.08
N ARG A 307 22.71 -3.51 5.74
CA ARG A 307 21.85 -3.63 6.91
C ARG A 307 22.38 -2.79 8.07
N THR A 308 21.54 -1.92 8.62
CA THR A 308 21.87 -1.03 9.73
C THR A 308 21.36 -1.57 11.06
N ARG A 309 20.16 -2.20 11.07
CA ARG A 309 19.56 -2.73 12.30
C ARG A 309 18.54 -3.83 12.02
N ARG A 310 18.15 -4.54 13.07
CA ARG A 310 17.09 -5.54 13.09
C ARG A 310 16.07 -5.16 14.15
N ILE A 311 14.77 -5.30 13.84
CA ILE A 311 13.65 -5.01 14.73
C ILE A 311 12.88 -6.31 14.91
N LEU A 312 12.85 -6.82 16.15
CA LEU A 312 12.08 -8.01 16.50
C LEU A 312 10.60 -7.61 16.61
N LEU A 313 9.72 -8.31 15.88
CA LEU A 313 8.30 -8.08 15.92
C LEU A 313 7.68 -8.79 17.14
N GLN A 314 7.72 -8.13 18.27
CA GLN A 314 7.19 -8.63 19.53
C GLN A 314 6.46 -7.51 20.28
N ASP A 315 5.30 -7.85 20.83
CA ASP A 315 4.61 -7.00 21.80
C ASP A 315 5.19 -7.32 23.18
N PRO A 316 5.97 -6.41 23.81
CA PRO A 316 6.59 -6.67 25.10
C PRO A 316 5.57 -6.81 26.23
N GLU A 317 4.33 -6.35 26.04
CA GLU A 317 3.25 -6.44 27.04
C GLU A 317 2.47 -7.76 26.94
N ALA A 318 2.56 -8.46 25.83
CA ALA A 318 1.80 -9.71 25.61
C ALA A 318 2.31 -10.91 26.44
N GLY A 319 3.51 -10.82 27.03
CA GLY A 319 4.14 -11.84 27.86
C GLY A 319 4.55 -13.09 27.06
N GLY A 320 5.80 -13.43 27.03
CA GLY A 320 6.36 -14.63 26.40
C GLY A 320 7.65 -14.34 25.62
N ASP A 321 8.61 -15.26 25.69
CA ASP A 321 9.90 -15.16 25.01
C ASP A 321 9.82 -15.58 23.51
N THR A 322 8.64 -15.95 23.02
CA THR A 322 8.49 -16.39 21.64
C THR A 322 8.09 -15.22 20.77
N PRO A 323 8.84 -14.91 19.70
CA PRO A 323 8.38 -13.94 18.72
C PRO A 323 6.97 -14.34 18.27
N ALA A 324 6.01 -13.45 18.40
CA ALA A 324 4.67 -13.68 17.89
C ALA A 324 4.78 -13.67 16.36
N GLY A 325 5.13 -14.79 15.75
CA GLY A 325 5.13 -14.98 14.31
C GLY A 325 3.74 -14.67 13.73
N GLY A 326 3.67 -14.40 12.45
CA GLY A 326 2.39 -14.22 11.78
C GLY A 326 2.20 -12.85 11.14
N TYR A 327 3.24 -12.01 11.03
CA TYR A 327 3.13 -10.72 10.36
C TYR A 327 3.27 -10.88 8.85
N LYS A 328 2.29 -10.29 8.11
CA LYS A 328 2.17 -10.45 6.65
C LYS A 328 2.48 -9.19 5.88
N ALA A 329 2.39 -8.04 6.52
CA ALA A 329 2.57 -6.77 5.86
C ALA A 329 3.28 -5.79 6.78
N ILE A 330 4.17 -4.97 6.19
CA ILE A 330 4.78 -3.83 6.85
C ILE A 330 4.51 -2.55 6.07
N MET A 331 4.49 -1.43 6.77
CA MET A 331 4.38 -0.09 6.20
C MET A 331 5.13 0.91 7.06
N ILE A 332 5.68 1.94 6.43
CA ILE A 332 6.24 3.11 7.11
C ILE A 332 5.31 4.29 6.86
N THR A 333 4.94 5.02 7.91
CA THR A 333 4.15 6.24 7.81
C THR A 333 5.00 7.43 7.34
N SER A 334 4.36 8.53 7.00
CA SER A 334 5.04 9.76 6.57
C SER A 334 5.58 10.57 7.76
N GLY A 335 6.15 11.76 7.47
CA GLY A 335 6.54 12.77 8.44
C GLY A 335 7.95 12.63 9.02
N GLU A 336 8.29 13.56 9.91
CA GLU A 336 9.65 13.62 10.51
C GLU A 336 9.93 12.49 11.53
N GLN A 337 8.87 11.91 12.09
CA GLN A 337 8.96 10.79 13.06
C GLN A 337 8.14 9.61 12.56
N PRO A 338 8.58 8.95 11.48
CA PRO A 338 7.80 7.89 10.87
C PRO A 338 7.64 6.70 11.84
N LEU A 339 6.50 6.02 11.69
CA LEU A 339 6.18 4.81 12.43
C LEU A 339 6.29 3.60 11.49
N LEU A 340 6.84 2.51 12.03
CA LEU A 340 6.81 1.19 11.40
C LEU A 340 5.56 0.45 11.90
N LEU A 341 4.73 0.02 10.98
CA LEU A 341 3.60 -0.85 11.22
C LEU A 341 3.92 -2.26 10.76
N ALA A 342 3.63 -3.26 11.60
CA ALA A 342 3.67 -4.66 11.23
C ALA A 342 2.29 -5.28 11.45
N SER A 343 1.62 -5.68 10.36
CA SER A 343 0.23 -6.15 10.36
C SER A 343 0.17 -7.68 10.33
N ARG A 344 -0.64 -8.25 11.23
CA ARG A 344 -1.02 -9.65 11.26
C ARG A 344 -2.50 -9.80 10.96
N ALA A 345 -2.86 -10.58 9.95
CA ALA A 345 -4.24 -10.99 9.72
C ALA A 345 -4.68 -11.96 10.83
N GLY A 346 -5.93 -11.91 11.25
CA GLY A 346 -6.49 -12.89 12.17
C GLY A 346 -6.37 -14.30 11.57
N GLY A 347 -5.77 -15.21 12.31
CA GLY A 347 -5.74 -16.63 11.97
C GLY A 347 -7.02 -17.32 12.44
N GLY A 348 -7.46 -18.35 11.68
CA GLY A 348 -8.53 -19.23 12.13
C GLY A 348 -8.18 -19.98 13.42
N PRO A 349 -9.10 -20.79 13.98
CA PRO A 349 -8.86 -21.56 15.18
C PRO A 349 -7.80 -22.64 14.94
N GLY A 350 -6.54 -22.36 15.29
CA GLY A 350 -5.40 -23.25 15.17
C GLY A 350 -4.21 -22.75 15.98
N PRO A 351 -3.20 -23.61 16.23
CA PRO A 351 -1.97 -23.17 16.86
C PRO A 351 -1.29 -22.09 16.00
N GLY A 352 -1.19 -20.85 16.49
CA GLY A 352 -0.69 -19.69 15.75
C GLY A 352 -1.76 -18.73 15.24
N GLY A 353 -3.06 -19.06 15.35
CA GLY A 353 -4.18 -18.18 15.03
C GLY A 353 -4.42 -17.15 16.12
N GLY A 354 -3.76 -16.00 16.06
CA GLY A 354 -4.03 -14.85 16.90
C GLY A 354 -5.16 -13.98 16.36
N ALA A 355 -5.67 -13.05 17.18
CA ALA A 355 -6.53 -11.98 16.69
C ALA A 355 -5.75 -11.09 15.72
N PRO A 356 -6.45 -10.43 14.75
CA PRO A 356 -5.79 -9.45 13.90
C PRO A 356 -5.23 -8.32 14.76
N GLU A 357 -4.01 -7.91 14.48
CA GLU A 357 -3.34 -6.81 15.18
C GLU A 357 -2.33 -6.12 14.29
N VAL A 358 -1.96 -4.89 14.68
CA VAL A 358 -0.83 -4.17 14.12
C VAL A 358 0.08 -3.75 15.26
N LEU A 359 1.33 -4.19 15.24
CA LEU A 359 2.37 -3.64 16.10
C LEU A 359 2.86 -2.32 15.50
N VAL A 360 3.02 -1.33 16.35
CA VAL A 360 3.50 0.00 15.97
C VAL A 360 4.81 0.28 16.71
N PHE A 361 5.84 0.66 15.94
CA PHE A 361 7.16 0.98 16.42
C PHE A 361 7.59 2.36 15.91
N HIS A 362 8.50 3.02 16.61
CA HIS A 362 9.24 4.12 16.01
C HIS A 362 10.19 3.57 14.93
N ALA A 363 10.10 4.08 13.69
CA ALA A 363 10.90 3.53 12.59
C ALA A 363 12.41 3.78 12.78
N ARG A 364 12.80 4.88 13.43
CA ARG A 364 14.20 5.29 13.59
C ARG A 364 15.03 4.35 14.46
N ASP A 365 14.48 3.90 15.57
CA ASP A 365 15.22 3.09 16.57
C ASP A 365 14.61 1.71 16.81
N GLY A 366 13.42 1.44 16.24
CA GLY A 366 12.70 0.19 16.40
C GLY A 366 12.06 0.02 17.78
N SER A 367 11.96 1.09 18.58
CA SER A 367 11.30 1.02 19.88
C SER A 367 9.80 0.81 19.71
N PHE A 368 9.25 -0.14 20.47
CA PHE A 368 7.82 -0.44 20.47
C PHE A 368 7.02 0.73 21.03
N LEU A 369 5.91 1.08 20.38
CA LEU A 369 5.04 2.16 20.80
C LEU A 369 3.74 1.61 21.40
N HIS A 370 2.96 0.87 20.62
CA HIS A 370 1.73 0.21 21.07
C HIS A 370 1.23 -0.84 20.06
N THR A 371 0.18 -1.54 20.44
CA THR A 371 -0.53 -2.48 19.57
C THR A 371 -1.93 -1.99 19.21
N ILE A 372 -2.25 -1.89 17.93
CA ILE A 372 -3.62 -1.69 17.45
C ILE A 372 -4.32 -3.04 17.43
N LYS A 373 -5.32 -3.22 18.30
CA LYS A 373 -6.13 -4.45 18.38
C LYS A 373 -7.27 -4.41 17.39
N SER A 374 -7.54 -5.54 16.73
CA SER A 374 -8.64 -5.70 15.78
C SER A 374 -8.67 -4.63 14.65
N PRO A 375 -7.52 -4.35 13.99
CA PRO A 375 -7.48 -3.40 12.89
C PRO A 375 -8.39 -3.86 11.74
N PRO A 376 -8.76 -2.96 10.82
CA PRO A 376 -9.37 -3.38 9.56
C PRO A 376 -8.46 -4.34 8.79
N ALA A 377 -9.05 -5.32 8.09
CA ALA A 377 -8.27 -6.23 7.26
C ALA A 377 -7.90 -5.58 5.92
N GLY A 378 -6.70 -5.87 5.41
CA GLY A 378 -6.30 -5.44 4.09
C GLY A 378 -4.80 -5.15 3.95
N ALA A 379 -4.39 -4.78 2.74
CA ALA A 379 -3.08 -4.25 2.47
C ALA A 379 -2.94 -2.83 3.01
N LEU A 380 -1.74 -2.45 3.36
CA LEU A 380 -1.43 -1.15 3.96
C LEU A 380 -1.02 -0.15 2.87
N PHE A 381 -1.60 1.05 2.93
CA PHE A 381 -1.22 2.16 2.06
C PHE A 381 -1.10 3.44 2.88
N VAL A 382 -0.16 4.28 2.51
CA VAL A 382 -0.04 5.63 3.06
C VAL A 382 -0.37 6.65 1.97
N PRO A 383 -1.10 7.74 2.29
CA PRO A 383 -1.25 8.84 1.36
C PRO A 383 0.15 9.32 0.98
N ARG A 384 0.40 9.50 -0.32
CA ARG A 384 1.71 9.97 -0.78
C ARG A 384 1.78 11.47 -0.59
N SER A 385 2.62 11.91 0.30
CA SER A 385 2.99 13.33 0.43
C SER A 385 4.32 13.66 -0.27
N ASP A 386 5.17 12.64 -0.54
CA ASP A 386 6.53 12.85 -1.04
C ASP A 386 6.86 11.82 -2.13
N ARG A 387 6.77 12.23 -3.37
CA ARG A 387 7.41 11.56 -4.51
C ARG A 387 8.72 12.22 -4.85
#